data_900a3a1f1771fbeff6d3ad5d4bf4b407
#
_entry.id   900a3a1f1771fbeff6d3ad5d4bf4b407
#
_cell.length_a   1.000
_cell.length_b   1.000
_cell.length_c   1.000
_cell.angle_alpha   90.00
_cell.angle_beta   90.00
_cell.angle_gamma   90.00
#
_symmetry.space_group_name_H-M   'P 1'
#
loop_
_entity.id
_entity.type
_entity.pdbx_description
1 polymer ?
#
loop_
_entity_poly.entity_id
_entity_poly.type
_entity_poly.pdbx_seq_one_letter_code
_entity_poly.pdbx_strand_id
1 'polypeptide(L)'
;HCISSAASDVYKRQDPDDCHKLLIDENTAPVVKQIFEWAHEHVSLNRIVRNLNEMGIPAPSHYKKTTGEITSPGLIGSGKWQTRTVMKILESEVYTGDLVQGKTKIVDHQQVKAGEDNLIIAKCTHEPIISYELFNAVQEYRKQICEESKATPKRPYTPNIFKGKVFCADCGRSLHRQRAERRKGPDTYWFHCLTNSRVEKDSCKGATMQEKELISIV
;
A
#
# COMPACT_ATOMS: atom_id res chain seq x y z
N HIS A 1 -10.31 2.52 26.73
CA HIS A 1 -10.23 1.97 25.38
C HIS A 1 -8.77 1.83 25.02
N CYS A 2 -8.28 0.58 24.94
CA CYS A 2 -6.97 0.31 24.35
C CYS A 2 -6.88 0.98 23.00
N ILE A 3 -5.68 1.44 22.61
CA ILE A 3 -5.42 2.07 21.33
C ILE A 3 -6.01 1.17 20.24
N SER A 4 -7.01 1.68 19.52
CA SER A 4 -7.78 0.88 18.55
C SER A 4 -6.87 0.26 17.52
N SER A 5 -6.96 -1.05 17.35
CA SER A 5 -6.23 -1.89 16.41
C SER A 5 -6.42 -1.53 14.92
N ALA A 6 -7.19 -0.50 14.61
CA ALA A 6 -7.50 -0.08 13.23
C ALA A 6 -6.40 0.76 12.58
N ALA A 7 -5.58 1.46 13.33
CA ALA A 7 -4.32 1.99 12.82
C ALA A 7 -3.30 0.88 13.04
N SER A 8 -3.29 -0.08 12.17
CA SER A 8 -2.29 -1.14 12.21
C SER A 8 -0.91 -0.49 12.39
N ASP A 9 -0.48 -0.47 13.63
CA ASP A 9 0.88 -0.15 14.02
C ASP A 9 1.74 -1.27 13.44
N VAL A 10 2.07 -1.07 12.17
CA VAL A 10 2.51 -2.12 11.28
C VAL A 10 3.83 -2.69 11.78
N TYR A 11 4.57 -1.92 12.58
CA TYR A 11 5.85 -2.30 13.13
C TYR A 11 6.15 -1.61 14.46
N LYS A 12 5.11 -1.44 15.30
CA LYS A 12 5.28 -1.08 16.71
C LYS A 12 4.54 -2.09 17.58
N ARG A 13 5.18 -2.50 18.65
CA ARG A 13 4.59 -3.39 19.65
C ARG A 13 3.94 -2.55 20.74
N GLN A 14 2.81 -3.00 21.27
CA GLN A 14 2.29 -2.48 22.53
C GLN A 14 3.15 -3.02 23.68
N ASP A 15 3.39 -2.17 24.67
CA ASP A 15 4.02 -2.59 25.90
C ASP A 15 3.11 -3.66 26.57
N PRO A 16 3.65 -4.83 26.96
CA PRO A 16 2.87 -5.87 27.62
C PRO A 16 2.20 -5.39 28.93
N ASP A 17 2.88 -4.47 29.64
CA ASP A 17 2.43 -3.96 30.94
C ASP A 17 1.56 -2.70 30.82
N ASP A 18 1.67 -1.94 29.72
CA ASP A 18 0.92 -0.74 29.44
C ASP A 18 0.42 -0.69 27.99
N CYS A 19 -0.84 -1.05 27.77
CA CYS A 19 -1.45 -1.05 26.43
C CYS A 19 -1.55 0.34 25.77
N HIS A 20 -1.25 1.42 26.47
CA HIS A 20 -1.21 2.79 25.93
C HIS A 20 0.18 3.19 25.44
N LYS A 21 1.19 2.41 25.76
CA LYS A 21 2.58 2.69 25.37
C LYS A 21 2.97 1.89 24.14
N LEU A 22 3.55 2.57 23.16
CA LEU A 22 4.12 1.96 21.97
C LEU A 22 5.62 1.79 22.11
N LEU A 23 6.10 0.60 21.82
CA LEU A 23 7.52 0.25 21.80
C LEU A 23 8.01 0.11 20.36
N ILE A 24 9.26 0.47 20.12
CA ILE A 24 9.91 0.21 18.84
C ILE A 24 10.22 -1.29 18.74
N ASP A 25 9.85 -1.91 17.64
CA ASP A 25 10.31 -3.23 17.28
C ASP A 25 11.64 -3.11 16.52
N GLU A 26 12.74 -3.44 17.19
CA GLU A 26 14.10 -3.31 16.64
C GLU A 26 14.33 -4.11 15.35
N ASN A 27 13.58 -5.20 15.15
CA ASN A 27 13.69 -6.01 13.94
C ASN A 27 13.05 -5.34 12.72
N THR A 28 12.03 -4.52 12.95
CA THR A 28 11.21 -3.92 11.88
C THR A 28 11.45 -2.43 11.70
N ALA A 29 11.97 -1.73 12.71
CA ALA A 29 12.32 -0.31 12.60
C ALA A 29 13.30 0.01 11.45
N PRO A 30 14.35 -0.79 11.18
CA PRO A 30 15.23 -0.55 10.02
C PRO A 30 14.50 -0.61 8.69
N VAL A 31 13.49 -1.48 8.56
CA VAL A 31 12.66 -1.59 7.34
C VAL A 31 11.84 -0.33 7.10
N VAL A 32 11.26 0.24 8.17
CA VAL A 32 10.53 1.50 8.09
C VAL A 32 11.44 2.64 7.69
N LYS A 33 12.62 2.77 8.30
CA LYS A 33 13.63 3.77 7.93
C LYS A 33 13.97 3.68 6.44
N GLN A 34 14.29 2.48 5.97
CA GLN A 34 14.65 2.23 4.57
C GLN A 34 13.52 2.59 3.60
N ILE A 35 12.26 2.33 3.95
CA ILE A 35 11.10 2.72 3.13
C ILE A 35 11.02 4.25 3.00
N PHE A 36 11.22 5.00 4.09
CA PHE A 36 11.21 6.45 4.07
C PHE A 36 12.42 7.05 3.33
N GLU A 37 13.62 6.47 3.48
CA GLU A 37 14.81 6.86 2.73
C GLU A 37 14.61 6.68 1.23
N TRP A 38 14.15 5.53 0.77
CA TRP A 38 13.82 5.31 -0.63
C TRP A 38 12.73 6.26 -1.16
N ALA A 39 11.72 6.54 -0.35
CA ALA A 39 10.68 7.50 -0.73
C ALA A 39 11.23 8.92 -0.86
N HIS A 40 12.15 9.32 0.03
CA HIS A 40 12.88 10.60 -0.03
C HIS A 40 13.80 10.69 -1.25
N GLU A 41 14.44 9.59 -1.64
CA GLU A 41 15.22 9.47 -2.88
C GLU A 41 14.36 9.38 -4.14
N HIS A 42 13.06 9.60 -4.03
CA HIS A 42 12.09 9.58 -5.13
C HIS A 42 11.95 8.21 -5.82
N VAL A 43 12.30 7.13 -5.14
CA VAL A 43 12.06 5.77 -5.64
C VAL A 43 10.57 5.51 -5.71
N SER A 44 10.09 5.02 -6.85
CA SER A 44 8.65 4.76 -7.03
C SER A 44 8.13 3.68 -6.08
N LEU A 45 6.88 3.81 -5.62
CA LEU A 45 6.25 2.85 -4.71
C LEU A 45 6.32 1.40 -5.21
N ASN A 46 6.14 1.18 -6.51
CA ASN A 46 6.25 -0.16 -7.11
C ASN A 46 7.67 -0.71 -7.00
N ARG A 47 8.69 0.14 -7.13
CA ARG A 47 10.10 -0.27 -6.99
C ARG A 47 10.42 -0.59 -5.53
N ILE A 48 9.94 0.21 -4.59
CA ILE A 48 10.08 -0.06 -3.14
C ILE A 48 9.48 -1.43 -2.80
N VAL A 49 8.25 -1.71 -3.26
CA VAL A 49 7.59 -3.00 -3.05
C VAL A 49 8.41 -4.16 -3.62
N ARG A 50 8.94 -4.01 -4.83
CA ARG A 50 9.78 -5.04 -5.44
C ARG A 50 11.05 -5.29 -4.65
N ASN A 51 11.77 -4.22 -4.28
CA ASN A 51 12.98 -4.33 -3.48
C ASN A 51 12.73 -5.10 -2.17
N LEU A 52 11.66 -4.75 -1.43
CA LEU A 52 11.29 -5.43 -0.19
C LEU A 52 10.99 -6.93 -0.40
N ASN A 53 10.27 -7.26 -1.48
CA ASN A 53 9.96 -8.66 -1.82
C ASN A 53 11.18 -9.44 -2.31
N GLU A 54 12.05 -8.83 -3.13
CA GLU A 54 13.30 -9.42 -3.64
C GLU A 54 14.31 -9.66 -2.50
N MET A 55 14.34 -8.77 -1.48
CA MET A 55 15.14 -8.95 -0.27
C MET A 55 14.57 -10.01 0.69
N GLY A 56 13.40 -10.57 0.40
CA GLY A 56 12.75 -11.57 1.25
C GLY A 56 12.23 -11.02 2.59
N ILE A 57 12.09 -9.70 2.74
CA ILE A 57 11.58 -9.08 3.95
C ILE A 57 10.09 -9.42 4.08
N PRO A 58 9.64 -10.01 5.22
CA PRO A 58 8.25 -10.41 5.38
C PRO A 58 7.34 -9.17 5.42
N ALA A 59 6.19 -9.25 4.72
CA ALA A 59 5.17 -8.22 4.84
C ALA A 59 4.59 -8.17 6.27
N PRO A 60 4.08 -7.03 6.74
CA PRO A 60 3.64 -6.84 8.13
C PRO A 60 2.66 -7.90 8.64
N SER A 61 1.69 -8.29 7.83
CA SER A 61 0.74 -9.34 8.21
C SER A 61 1.40 -10.71 8.36
N HIS A 62 2.42 -10.98 7.56
CA HIS A 62 3.18 -12.23 7.67
C HIS A 62 4.11 -12.20 8.90
N TYR A 63 4.76 -11.08 9.14
CA TYR A 63 5.59 -10.88 10.34
C TYR A 63 4.77 -11.08 11.62
N LYS A 64 3.61 -10.43 11.74
CA LYS A 64 2.70 -10.59 12.89
C LYS A 64 2.19 -12.02 13.07
N LYS A 65 2.12 -12.81 12.00
CA LYS A 65 1.82 -14.24 12.11
C LYS A 65 2.98 -15.01 12.71
N THR A 66 4.20 -14.75 12.26
CA THR A 66 5.39 -15.45 12.78
C THR A 66 5.68 -15.10 14.23
N THR A 67 5.31 -13.90 14.69
CA THR A 67 5.42 -13.48 16.10
C THR A 67 4.24 -13.93 16.96
N GLY A 68 3.21 -14.58 16.37
CA GLY A 68 2.04 -15.08 17.08
C GLY A 68 0.97 -14.02 17.39
N GLU A 69 1.15 -12.78 16.94
CA GLU A 69 0.17 -11.69 17.17
C GLU A 69 -1.13 -11.88 16.37
N ILE A 70 -1.07 -12.56 15.23
CA ILE A 70 -2.23 -12.89 14.39
C ILE A 70 -2.34 -14.40 14.25
N THR A 71 -3.44 -14.95 14.75
CA THR A 71 -3.73 -16.39 14.70
C THR A 71 -4.67 -16.77 13.55
N SER A 72 -5.39 -15.79 12.96
CA SER A 72 -6.42 -16.04 11.94
C SER A 72 -5.82 -16.14 10.54
N PRO A 73 -5.88 -17.32 9.86
CA PRO A 73 -5.26 -17.52 8.55
C PRO A 73 -5.81 -16.61 7.46
N GLY A 74 -7.10 -16.26 7.52
CA GLY A 74 -7.77 -15.45 6.50
C GLY A 74 -7.31 -13.99 6.40
N LEU A 75 -6.57 -13.49 7.40
CA LEU A 75 -6.10 -12.08 7.43
C LEU A 75 -4.74 -11.86 6.78
N ILE A 76 -4.06 -12.93 6.35
CA ILE A 76 -2.63 -12.86 5.99
C ILE A 76 -2.41 -12.52 4.51
N GLY A 77 -3.40 -12.77 3.65
CA GLY A 77 -3.27 -12.57 2.22
C GLY A 77 -2.10 -13.36 1.62
N SER A 78 -1.40 -12.78 0.64
CA SER A 78 -0.28 -13.43 -0.05
C SER A 78 1.04 -13.44 0.71
N GLY A 79 1.13 -12.78 1.86
CA GLY A 79 2.37 -12.59 2.61
C GLY A 79 3.41 -11.65 1.94
N LYS A 80 3.15 -11.20 0.74
CA LYS A 80 4.02 -10.30 -0.02
C LYS A 80 3.66 -8.83 0.21
N TRP A 81 4.67 -7.97 0.15
CA TRP A 81 4.49 -6.53 0.17
C TRP A 81 3.62 -6.06 -1.00
N GLN A 82 2.84 -5.05 -0.74
CA GLN A 82 1.98 -4.39 -1.73
C GLN A 82 2.08 -2.88 -1.61
N THR A 83 1.85 -2.19 -2.72
CA THR A 83 1.90 -0.71 -2.80
C THR A 83 1.05 -0.04 -1.73
N ARG A 84 -0.16 -0.58 -1.46
CA ARG A 84 -1.05 -0.04 -0.43
C ARG A 84 -0.47 -0.15 0.98
N THR A 85 0.30 -1.20 1.29
CA THR A 85 0.97 -1.37 2.59
C THR A 85 2.06 -0.32 2.75
N VAL A 86 2.90 -0.12 1.73
CA VAL A 86 3.94 0.92 1.73
C VAL A 86 3.30 2.31 1.84
N MET A 87 2.22 2.59 1.11
CA MET A 87 1.49 3.86 1.22
C MET A 87 1.01 4.13 2.64
N LYS A 88 0.41 3.14 3.31
CA LYS A 88 -0.05 3.29 4.70
C LYS A 88 1.09 3.59 5.67
N ILE A 89 2.25 2.97 5.48
CA ILE A 89 3.45 3.26 6.28
C ILE A 89 3.87 4.72 6.08
N LEU A 90 4.00 5.16 4.83
CA LEU A 90 4.40 6.52 4.51
C LEU A 90 3.38 7.59 4.97
N GLU A 91 2.10 7.23 5.18
CA GLU A 91 1.03 8.12 5.65
C GLU A 91 0.91 8.18 7.18
N SER A 92 1.65 7.34 7.89
CA SER A 92 1.49 7.19 9.33
C SER A 92 2.45 8.08 10.10
N GLU A 93 1.92 9.07 10.80
CA GLU A 93 2.65 9.99 11.69
C GLU A 93 3.17 9.28 12.95
N VAL A 94 2.68 8.08 13.24
CA VAL A 94 3.13 7.28 14.39
C VAL A 94 4.66 7.06 14.38
N TYR A 95 5.28 7.00 13.22
CA TYR A 95 6.73 6.80 13.12
C TYR A 95 7.57 8.02 13.52
N THR A 96 6.97 9.22 13.63
CA THR A 96 7.63 10.43 14.15
C THR A 96 7.51 10.59 15.66
N GLY A 97 6.87 9.63 16.35
CA GLY A 97 6.64 9.72 17.79
C GLY A 97 5.27 10.27 18.18
N ASP A 98 4.46 10.71 17.21
CA ASP A 98 3.14 11.26 17.45
C ASP A 98 2.05 10.19 17.31
N LEU A 99 1.03 10.29 18.13
CA LEU A 99 -0.15 9.44 18.05
C LEU A 99 -1.33 10.26 17.53
N VAL A 100 -1.86 9.89 16.36
CA VAL A 100 -3.01 10.55 15.76
C VAL A 100 -4.20 9.58 15.75
N GLN A 101 -5.23 9.90 16.51
CA GLN A 101 -6.47 9.15 16.62
C GLN A 101 -7.64 9.89 15.97
N GLY A 102 -8.78 9.22 15.79
CA GLY A 102 -9.99 9.85 15.25
C GLY A 102 -10.00 10.04 13.72
N LYS A 103 -9.06 9.42 12.97
CA LYS A 103 -9.02 9.50 11.50
C LYS A 103 -10.27 8.93 10.81
N THR A 104 -11.02 8.07 11.49
CA THR A 104 -12.24 7.44 10.96
C THR A 104 -13.33 7.39 12.01
N LYS A 105 -14.59 7.47 11.57
CA LYS A 105 -15.79 7.28 12.39
C LYS A 105 -16.73 6.26 11.73
N ILE A 106 -17.58 5.64 12.53
CA ILE A 106 -18.60 4.72 12.02
C ILE A 106 -19.90 5.50 11.85
N VAL A 107 -20.43 5.50 10.62
CA VAL A 107 -21.75 6.07 10.28
C VAL A 107 -22.52 4.97 9.54
N ASP A 108 -23.70 4.65 10.01
CA ASP A 108 -24.57 3.61 9.41
C ASP A 108 -23.84 2.27 9.17
N HIS A 109 -23.09 1.80 10.17
CA HIS A 109 -22.26 0.59 10.12
C HIS A 109 -21.13 0.63 9.09
N GLN A 110 -20.88 1.78 8.46
CA GLN A 110 -19.76 1.97 7.53
C GLN A 110 -18.67 2.84 8.15
N GLN A 111 -17.43 2.45 7.96
CA GLN A 111 -16.27 3.24 8.38
C GLN A 111 -16.03 4.34 7.35
N VAL A 112 -16.26 5.58 7.76
CA VAL A 112 -16.02 6.78 6.93
C VAL A 112 -14.87 7.60 7.49
N LYS A 113 -14.22 8.38 6.63
CA LYS A 113 -13.17 9.30 7.05
C LYS A 113 -13.78 10.39 7.93
N ALA A 114 -13.20 10.60 9.11
CA ALA A 114 -13.62 11.71 9.99
C ALA A 114 -13.08 13.04 9.46
N GLY A 115 -13.75 14.13 9.81
CA GLY A 115 -13.24 15.48 9.56
C GLY A 115 -12.03 15.79 10.43
N GLU A 116 -11.27 16.82 10.05
CA GLU A 116 -10.07 17.25 10.78
C GLU A 116 -10.37 17.65 12.24
N ASP A 117 -11.56 18.17 12.51
CA ASP A 117 -12.03 18.56 13.84
C ASP A 117 -12.14 17.37 14.83
N ASN A 118 -12.15 16.14 14.33
CA ASN A 118 -12.23 14.93 15.15
C ASN A 118 -10.87 14.28 15.43
N LEU A 119 -9.78 14.87 14.94
CA LEU A 119 -8.44 14.34 15.15
C LEU A 119 -7.96 14.66 16.56
N ILE A 120 -7.52 13.64 17.27
CA ILE A 120 -6.84 13.76 18.56
C ILE A 120 -5.37 13.51 18.30
N ILE A 121 -4.54 14.55 18.45
CA ILE A 121 -3.10 14.47 18.23
C ILE A 121 -2.41 14.56 19.58
N ALA A 122 -1.75 13.48 19.98
CA ALA A 122 -0.84 13.45 21.12
C ALA A 122 0.60 13.40 20.60
N LYS A 123 1.38 14.45 20.90
CA LYS A 123 2.76 14.58 20.44
C LYS A 123 3.75 13.90 21.39
N CYS A 124 4.85 13.39 20.82
CA CYS A 124 5.96 12.82 21.59
C CYS A 124 5.51 11.72 22.57
N THR A 125 4.58 10.88 22.17
CA THR A 125 4.06 9.79 23.02
C THR A 125 5.01 8.60 23.13
N HIS A 126 5.95 8.49 22.21
CA HIS A 126 6.92 7.39 22.15
C HIS A 126 8.14 7.78 21.31
N GLU A 127 9.19 6.98 21.39
CA GLU A 127 10.43 7.21 20.65
C GLU A 127 10.19 7.20 19.13
N PRO A 128 10.69 8.21 18.37
CA PRO A 128 10.52 8.26 16.93
C PRO A 128 11.42 7.27 16.21
N ILE A 129 10.93 6.65 15.14
CA ILE A 129 11.72 5.83 14.21
C ILE A 129 12.37 6.69 13.14
N ILE A 130 11.68 7.76 12.71
CA ILE A 130 12.15 8.73 11.71
C ILE A 130 11.99 10.15 12.23
N SER A 131 12.77 11.08 11.65
CA SER A 131 12.65 12.49 12.00
C SER A 131 11.43 13.14 11.33
N TYR A 132 10.95 14.25 11.91
CA TYR A 132 9.89 15.07 11.32
C TYR A 132 10.28 15.65 9.96
N GLU A 133 11.56 16.02 9.79
CA GLU A 133 12.08 16.58 8.54
C GLU A 133 11.93 15.56 7.40
N LEU A 134 12.37 14.32 7.64
CA LEU A 134 12.26 13.24 6.65
C LEU A 134 10.80 12.94 6.33
N PHE A 135 9.95 12.84 7.35
CA PHE A 135 8.51 12.62 7.15
C PHE A 135 7.89 13.72 6.29
N ASN A 136 8.11 14.99 6.66
CA ASN A 136 7.54 16.13 5.95
C ASN A 136 8.02 16.22 4.50
N ALA A 137 9.32 16.02 4.25
CA ALA A 137 9.88 15.99 2.90
C ALA A 137 9.19 14.94 2.01
N VAL A 138 8.96 13.74 2.56
CA VAL A 138 8.24 12.68 1.85
C VAL A 138 6.78 13.06 1.60
N GLN A 139 6.08 13.69 2.57
CA GLN A 139 4.69 14.13 2.36
C GLN A 139 4.59 15.22 1.29
N GLU A 140 5.48 16.19 1.29
CA GLU A 140 5.51 17.26 0.28
C GLU A 140 5.72 16.70 -1.12
N TYR A 141 6.68 15.81 -1.29
CA TYR A 141 6.92 15.14 -2.57
C TYR A 141 5.68 14.34 -3.04
N ARG A 142 5.06 13.59 -2.15
CA ARG A 142 3.84 12.85 -2.46
C ARG A 142 2.66 13.76 -2.85
N LYS A 143 2.53 14.90 -2.17
CA LYS A 143 1.53 15.92 -2.49
C LYS A 143 1.77 16.49 -3.89
N GLN A 144 3.00 16.85 -4.22
CA GLN A 144 3.37 17.33 -5.54
C GLN A 144 3.01 16.34 -6.64
N ILE A 145 3.38 15.06 -6.52
CA ILE A 145 3.01 14.01 -7.49
C ILE A 145 1.48 13.90 -7.63
N CYS A 146 0.75 13.99 -6.53
CA CYS A 146 -0.70 13.92 -6.55
C CYS A 146 -1.32 15.10 -7.31
N GLU A 147 -0.80 16.30 -7.13
CA GLU A 147 -1.23 17.52 -7.82
C GLU A 147 -0.91 17.47 -9.32
N GLU A 148 0.29 17.06 -9.69
CA GLU A 148 0.69 16.83 -11.09
C GLU A 148 -0.21 15.79 -11.77
N SER A 149 -0.53 14.71 -11.07
CA SER A 149 -1.45 13.66 -11.58
C SER A 149 -2.88 14.19 -11.77
N LYS A 150 -3.35 15.11 -10.91
CA LYS A 150 -4.67 15.75 -11.02
C LYS A 150 -4.70 16.76 -12.18
N ALA A 151 -3.59 17.47 -12.41
CA ALA A 151 -3.46 18.45 -13.49
C ALA A 151 -3.40 17.77 -14.87
N THR A 152 -3.00 16.50 -14.94
CA THR A 152 -2.96 15.74 -16.19
C THR A 152 -4.39 15.51 -16.71
N PRO A 153 -4.69 15.90 -17.97
CA PRO A 153 -6.03 15.70 -18.55
C PRO A 153 -6.46 14.23 -18.47
N LYS A 154 -7.63 14.01 -17.88
CA LYS A 154 -8.20 12.66 -17.84
C LYS A 154 -8.66 12.25 -19.21
N ARG A 155 -8.20 11.12 -19.66
CA ARG A 155 -8.63 10.52 -20.94
C ARG A 155 -10.09 10.07 -20.85
N PRO A 156 -10.83 10.08 -21.99
CA PRO A 156 -12.20 9.59 -22.01
C PRO A 156 -12.30 8.18 -21.43
N TYR A 157 -13.30 7.98 -20.59
CA TYR A 157 -13.54 6.65 -20.01
C TYR A 157 -14.09 5.71 -21.10
N THR A 158 -13.45 4.56 -21.22
CA THR A 158 -13.94 3.44 -22.04
C THR A 158 -14.34 2.28 -21.13
N PRO A 159 -15.61 1.83 -21.22
CA PRO A 159 -16.11 0.75 -20.37
C PRO A 159 -15.23 -0.51 -20.47
N ASN A 160 -14.91 -1.12 -19.35
CA ASN A 160 -14.23 -2.42 -19.28
C ASN A 160 -15.24 -3.50 -18.92
N ILE A 161 -15.77 -4.19 -19.91
CA ILE A 161 -16.77 -5.26 -19.75
C ILE A 161 -16.22 -6.49 -19.03
N PHE A 162 -14.89 -6.65 -19.03
CA PHE A 162 -14.19 -7.77 -18.40
C PHE A 162 -13.63 -7.42 -17.00
N LYS A 163 -14.03 -6.27 -16.43
CA LYS A 163 -13.55 -5.86 -15.09
C LYS A 163 -13.85 -6.94 -14.04
N GLY A 164 -12.82 -7.44 -13.37
CA GLY A 164 -12.94 -8.45 -12.32
C GLY A 164 -13.32 -9.86 -12.82
N LYS A 165 -13.28 -10.13 -14.14
CA LYS A 165 -13.65 -11.41 -14.73
C LYS A 165 -12.47 -12.16 -15.35
N VAL A 166 -11.36 -11.48 -15.62
CA VAL A 166 -10.20 -12.07 -16.29
C VAL A 166 -9.03 -12.14 -15.31
N PHE A 167 -8.48 -13.32 -15.14
CA PHE A 167 -7.43 -13.59 -14.17
C PHE A 167 -6.24 -14.28 -14.86
N CYS A 168 -5.05 -14.06 -14.30
CA CYS A 168 -3.85 -14.75 -14.74
C CYS A 168 -3.91 -16.21 -14.31
N ALA A 169 -3.76 -17.14 -15.24
CA ALA A 169 -3.79 -18.57 -14.95
C ALA A 169 -2.62 -19.05 -14.09
N ASP A 170 -1.50 -18.32 -14.11
CA ASP A 170 -0.30 -18.68 -13.36
C ASP A 170 -0.36 -18.20 -11.90
N CYS A 171 -0.73 -16.94 -11.64
CA CYS A 171 -0.72 -16.36 -10.29
C CYS A 171 -2.11 -16.06 -9.71
N GLY A 172 -3.20 -16.31 -10.42
CA GLY A 172 -4.58 -16.10 -9.97
C GLY A 172 -5.01 -14.64 -9.80
N ARG A 173 -4.14 -13.64 -10.09
CA ARG A 173 -4.49 -12.22 -9.95
C ARG A 173 -5.26 -11.72 -11.16
N SER A 174 -6.17 -10.77 -10.95
CA SER A 174 -6.90 -10.14 -12.03
C SER A 174 -5.95 -9.42 -12.99
N LEU A 175 -6.23 -9.54 -14.30
CA LEU A 175 -5.45 -8.87 -15.33
C LEU A 175 -5.81 -7.38 -15.37
N HIS A 176 -4.80 -6.55 -15.63
CA HIS A 176 -4.96 -5.11 -15.77
C HIS A 176 -5.21 -4.75 -17.24
N ARG A 177 -6.29 -4.01 -17.50
CA ARG A 177 -6.59 -3.49 -18.84
C ARG A 177 -5.77 -2.25 -19.10
N GLN A 178 -4.94 -2.27 -20.13
CA GLN A 178 -4.12 -1.15 -20.59
C GLN A 178 -4.54 -0.73 -21.99
N ARG A 179 -4.66 0.60 -22.20
CA ARG A 179 -4.89 1.20 -23.50
C ARG A 179 -3.54 1.36 -24.22
N ALA A 180 -3.48 0.92 -25.46
CA ALA A 180 -2.38 1.19 -26.38
C ALA A 180 -2.87 2.15 -27.46
N GLU A 181 -2.32 3.36 -27.46
CA GLU A 181 -2.61 4.38 -28.47
C GLU A 181 -1.99 4.02 -29.80
N ARG A 182 -2.77 4.19 -30.85
CA ARG A 182 -2.26 4.06 -32.22
C ARG A 182 -2.15 5.43 -32.86
N ARG A 183 -1.09 5.68 -33.62
CA ARG A 183 -0.95 6.92 -34.41
C ARG A 183 -2.03 7.04 -35.50
N LYS A 184 -2.51 5.92 -36.03
CA LYS A 184 -3.58 5.82 -37.02
C LYS A 184 -4.54 4.71 -36.62
N GLY A 185 -5.84 5.00 -36.59
CA GLY A 185 -6.90 4.05 -36.26
C GLY A 185 -7.33 4.05 -34.77
N PRO A 186 -8.32 3.25 -34.40
CA PRO A 186 -8.83 3.18 -33.05
C PRO A 186 -7.80 2.60 -32.08
N ASP A 187 -7.86 3.05 -30.84
CA ASP A 187 -7.02 2.51 -29.78
C ASP A 187 -7.29 1.02 -29.57
N THR A 188 -6.26 0.32 -29.13
CA THR A 188 -6.34 -1.08 -28.75
C THR A 188 -6.18 -1.23 -27.27
N TYR A 189 -6.80 -2.27 -26.72
CA TYR A 189 -6.74 -2.58 -25.30
C TYR A 189 -6.13 -3.95 -25.11
N TRP A 190 -5.27 -4.04 -24.09
CA TRP A 190 -4.57 -5.24 -23.71
C TRP A 190 -4.82 -5.55 -22.25
N PHE A 191 -4.94 -6.81 -21.92
CA PHE A 191 -4.95 -7.31 -20.55
C PHE A 191 -3.57 -7.86 -20.21
N HIS A 192 -2.99 -7.38 -19.11
CA HIS A 192 -1.65 -7.77 -18.67
C HIS A 192 -1.67 -8.23 -17.21
N CYS A 193 -0.90 -9.26 -16.90
CA CYS A 193 -0.53 -9.58 -15.54
C CYS A 193 0.57 -8.62 -15.07
N LEU A 194 0.34 -7.92 -13.98
CA LEU A 194 1.30 -6.96 -13.44
C LEU A 194 2.12 -7.51 -12.25
N THR A 195 2.05 -8.82 -11.99
CA THR A 195 2.72 -9.42 -10.83
C THR A 195 4.23 -9.19 -10.88
N ASN A 196 4.88 -9.46 -12.01
CA ASN A 196 6.32 -9.27 -12.17
C ASN A 196 6.79 -7.81 -12.06
N SER A 197 5.93 -6.86 -12.44
CA SER A 197 6.29 -5.44 -12.40
C SER A 197 5.98 -4.77 -11.07
N ARG A 198 4.97 -5.27 -10.31
CA ARG A 198 4.46 -4.60 -9.10
C ARG A 198 4.71 -5.33 -7.81
N VAL A 199 4.98 -6.63 -7.86
CA VAL A 199 5.14 -7.44 -6.65
C VAL A 199 6.55 -7.97 -6.54
N GLU A 200 6.96 -8.85 -7.46
CA GLU A 200 8.26 -9.50 -7.44
C GLU A 200 8.62 -9.95 -8.85
N LYS A 201 9.87 -9.72 -9.26
CA LYS A 201 10.37 -10.14 -10.56
C LYS A 201 10.36 -11.66 -10.69
N ASP A 202 10.03 -12.17 -11.86
CA ASP A 202 10.01 -13.60 -12.21
C ASP A 202 9.10 -14.49 -11.34
N SER A 203 8.22 -13.88 -10.54
CA SER A 203 7.25 -14.59 -9.70
C SER A 203 6.00 -15.08 -10.46
N CYS A 204 5.89 -14.76 -11.74
CA CYS A 204 4.78 -15.16 -12.62
C CYS A 204 5.26 -15.17 -14.07
N LYS A 205 4.80 -16.14 -14.87
CA LYS A 205 5.09 -16.17 -16.32
C LYS A 205 4.52 -14.96 -17.06
N GLY A 206 3.48 -14.33 -16.46
CA GLY A 206 2.83 -13.15 -17.02
C GLY A 206 1.87 -13.53 -18.16
N ALA A 207 0.60 -13.20 -17.99
CA ALA A 207 -0.37 -13.33 -19.08
C ALA A 207 -0.53 -11.99 -19.79
N THR A 208 -0.62 -12.04 -21.12
CA THR A 208 -0.91 -10.88 -21.97
C THR A 208 -1.86 -11.31 -23.07
N MET A 209 -2.97 -10.55 -23.28
CA MET A 209 -3.99 -10.86 -24.29
C MET A 209 -4.63 -9.57 -24.79
N GLN A 210 -4.99 -9.52 -26.07
CA GLN A 210 -5.76 -8.40 -26.61
C GLN A 210 -7.24 -8.52 -26.22
N GLU A 211 -7.89 -7.39 -25.94
CA GLU A 211 -9.33 -7.36 -25.62
C GLU A 211 -10.19 -7.94 -26.72
N LYS A 212 -9.84 -7.69 -28.00
CA LYS A 212 -10.57 -8.24 -29.15
C LYS A 212 -10.56 -9.76 -29.20
N GLU A 213 -9.46 -10.40 -28.73
CA GLU A 213 -9.35 -11.86 -28.67
C GLU A 213 -10.27 -12.42 -27.57
N LEU A 214 -10.36 -11.73 -26.42
CA LEU A 214 -11.33 -12.09 -25.38
C LEU A 214 -12.77 -11.98 -25.87
N ILE A 215 -13.09 -10.93 -26.64
CA ILE A 215 -14.44 -10.73 -27.19
C ILE A 215 -14.79 -11.85 -28.19
N SER A 216 -13.81 -12.39 -28.92
CA SER A 216 -14.06 -13.46 -29.89
C SER A 216 -14.26 -14.84 -29.26
N ILE A 217 -13.93 -15.01 -27.97
CA ILE A 217 -14.05 -16.27 -27.23
C ILE A 217 -15.40 -16.35 -26.46
N VAL A 218 -16.00 -15.18 -26.17
CA VAL A 218 -17.25 -15.07 -25.40
C VAL A 218 -18.44 -14.89 -26.33
#